data_3f81620c027509531c5bd0c72bc15231
#
_entry.id   3f81620c027509531c5bd0c72bc15231
#
_cell.length_a   1.000
_cell.length_b   1.000
_cell.length_c   1.000
_cell.angle_alpha   90.00
_cell.angle_beta   90.00
_cell.angle_gamma   90.00
#
_symmetry.space_group_name_H-M   'P 1'
#
loop_
_entity.id
_entity.type
_entity.pdbx_description
1 polymer ?
#
loop_
_entity_poly.entity_id
_entity_poly.type
_entity_poly.pdbx_seq_one_letter_code
_entity_poly.pdbx_strand_id
1 'polypeptide(L)'
;LSLHDALPICMADFVLLAPILKFLIRLIPFVLTWLMFTGLYIFMPNTKVKFKHALISGILAGSAYQAFQFLYISSQLWVSKYNAIYGSFAALPMFLLWLQISWTICLFGAELTYAGQNIRNFSFDRDTQNISRRYRDFISILIMSLIAKRFENNETPYTAEEISEEHRIPIRLTNQILYQLQEIRLIHEVVTDQKSEDIAYQPSIDINQLNVALLLDRLDTYGSEDFKVDKDEEFSEQWKVLLDSREEYYKKASKVLLKDL
;
A
#
# COMPACT_ATOMS: atom_id res chain seq x y z
N LEU A 1 30.19 -39.09 -50.18
CA LEU A 1 30.38 -38.22 -49.04
C LEU A 1 30.98 -39.03 -47.91
N SER A 2 32.32 -38.84 -47.71
CA SER A 2 33.14 -39.59 -46.78
C SER A 2 32.79 -39.19 -45.33
N LEU A 3 32.64 -40.18 -44.47
CA LEU A 3 32.40 -40.01 -43.01
C LEU A 3 33.47 -39.10 -42.34
N HIS A 4 34.60 -38.90 -42.97
CA HIS A 4 35.70 -38.02 -42.54
C HIS A 4 35.39 -36.53 -42.73
N ASP A 5 34.50 -36.14 -43.64
CA ASP A 5 34.15 -34.72 -43.85
C ASP A 5 32.96 -34.24 -42.99
N ALA A 6 32.17 -35.16 -42.43
CA ALA A 6 31.08 -34.84 -41.53
C ALA A 6 31.51 -34.62 -40.04
N LEU A 7 32.62 -35.23 -39.62
CA LEU A 7 33.15 -35.15 -38.28
C LEU A 7 33.59 -33.72 -37.86
N PRO A 8 34.31 -32.92 -38.68
CA PRO A 8 34.74 -31.58 -38.30
C PRO A 8 33.61 -30.58 -38.20
N ILE A 9 32.50 -30.75 -38.98
CA ILE A 9 31.34 -29.85 -38.93
C ILE A 9 30.55 -30.06 -37.63
N CYS A 10 30.32 -31.31 -37.23
CA CYS A 10 29.70 -31.63 -35.95
C CYS A 10 30.51 -31.17 -34.72
N MET A 11 31.84 -31.26 -34.83
CA MET A 11 32.72 -30.78 -33.72
C MET A 11 32.81 -29.26 -33.67
N ALA A 12 32.71 -28.55 -34.80
CA ALA A 12 32.74 -27.10 -34.83
C ALA A 12 31.46 -26.52 -34.19
N ASP A 13 30.29 -27.11 -34.47
CA ASP A 13 29.02 -26.72 -33.84
C ASP A 13 29.00 -27.02 -32.33
N PHE A 14 29.64 -28.11 -31.89
CA PHE A 14 29.76 -28.45 -30.47
C PHE A 14 30.74 -27.53 -29.72
N VAL A 15 31.80 -27.06 -30.37
CA VAL A 15 32.74 -26.08 -29.79
C VAL A 15 32.12 -24.71 -29.60
N LEU A 16 31.24 -24.28 -30.52
CA LEU A 16 30.48 -23.03 -30.37
C LEU A 16 29.38 -23.13 -29.34
N LEU A 17 28.73 -24.29 -29.19
CA LEU A 17 27.67 -24.53 -28.20
C LEU A 17 28.22 -24.68 -26.75
N ALA A 18 29.42 -25.19 -26.59
CA ALA A 18 30.00 -25.43 -25.26
C ALA A 18 30.11 -24.18 -24.37
N PRO A 19 30.54 -22.98 -24.84
CA PRO A 19 30.57 -21.77 -24.02
C PRO A 19 29.16 -21.25 -23.67
N ILE A 20 28.19 -21.39 -24.59
CA ILE A 20 26.81 -21.01 -24.37
C ILE A 20 26.19 -21.93 -23.30
N LEU A 21 26.41 -23.22 -23.40
CA LEU A 21 25.89 -24.21 -22.42
C LEU A 21 26.50 -23.95 -21.03
N LYS A 22 27.82 -23.68 -20.95
CA LYS A 22 28.49 -23.31 -19.69
C LYS A 22 27.92 -22.02 -19.09
N PHE A 23 27.59 -21.03 -19.89
CA PHE A 23 26.97 -19.79 -19.44
C PHE A 23 25.57 -20.05 -18.90
N LEU A 24 24.74 -20.82 -19.62
CA LEU A 24 23.39 -21.19 -19.20
C LEU A 24 23.41 -21.96 -17.87
N ILE A 25 24.32 -22.93 -17.72
CA ILE A 25 24.44 -23.70 -16.46
C ILE A 25 24.83 -22.79 -15.29
N ARG A 26 25.69 -21.79 -15.51
CA ARG A 26 26.07 -20.81 -14.49
C ARG A 26 24.92 -19.87 -14.10
N LEU A 27 23.96 -19.67 -15.01
CA LEU A 27 22.80 -18.81 -14.76
C LEU A 27 21.72 -19.50 -13.88
N ILE A 28 21.67 -20.84 -13.89
CA ILE A 28 20.68 -21.63 -13.16
C ILE A 28 20.56 -21.24 -11.68
N PRO A 29 21.63 -21.13 -10.89
CA PRO A 29 21.53 -20.75 -9.47
C PRO A 29 20.92 -19.36 -9.28
N PHE A 30 21.23 -18.42 -10.17
CA PHE A 30 20.65 -17.07 -10.11
C PHE A 30 19.14 -17.08 -10.37
N VAL A 31 18.73 -17.77 -11.43
CA VAL A 31 17.31 -17.89 -11.78
C VAL A 31 16.53 -18.59 -10.67
N LEU A 32 17.05 -19.66 -10.11
CA LEU A 32 16.43 -20.37 -8.99
C LEU A 32 16.28 -19.46 -7.76
N THR A 33 17.30 -18.67 -7.44
CA THR A 33 17.25 -17.73 -6.32
C THR A 33 16.22 -16.62 -6.58
N TRP A 34 16.16 -16.07 -7.80
CA TRP A 34 15.15 -15.08 -8.17
C TRP A 34 13.72 -15.62 -8.07
N LEU A 35 13.50 -16.85 -8.57
CA LEU A 35 12.20 -17.52 -8.45
C LEU A 35 11.82 -17.79 -6.99
N MET A 36 12.77 -18.22 -6.17
CA MET A 36 12.56 -18.47 -4.74
C MET A 36 12.12 -17.20 -4.02
N PHE A 37 12.85 -16.09 -4.19
CA PHE A 37 12.48 -14.81 -3.56
C PHE A 37 11.16 -14.26 -4.12
N THR A 38 10.93 -14.35 -5.42
CA THR A 38 9.65 -13.94 -6.02
C THR A 38 8.49 -14.75 -5.45
N GLY A 39 8.63 -16.07 -5.36
CA GLY A 39 7.63 -16.94 -4.75
C GLY A 39 7.38 -16.59 -3.27
N LEU A 40 8.45 -16.37 -2.51
CA LEU A 40 8.35 -15.98 -1.11
C LEU A 40 7.55 -14.67 -0.94
N TYR A 41 7.79 -13.66 -1.79
CA TYR A 41 7.08 -12.37 -1.74
C TYR A 41 5.62 -12.43 -2.21
N ILE A 42 5.23 -13.46 -2.95
CA ILE A 42 3.84 -13.69 -3.36
C ILE A 42 3.07 -14.48 -2.32
N PHE A 43 3.67 -15.58 -1.81
CA PHE A 43 2.95 -16.55 -0.98
C PHE A 43 2.98 -16.23 0.52
N MET A 44 4.02 -15.54 1.01
CA MET A 44 4.18 -15.29 2.44
C MET A 44 3.26 -14.17 2.99
N PRO A 45 3.05 -13.02 2.28
CA PRO A 45 2.14 -12.00 2.76
C PRO A 45 0.68 -12.42 2.62
N ASN A 46 -0.13 -12.20 3.66
CA ASN A 46 -1.59 -12.40 3.60
C ASN A 46 -2.31 -11.24 2.89
N THR A 47 -1.75 -10.75 1.78
CA THR A 47 -2.28 -9.64 0.99
C THR A 47 -2.16 -9.94 -0.50
N LYS A 48 -3.02 -9.34 -1.33
CA LYS A 48 -2.96 -9.50 -2.80
C LYS A 48 -1.73 -8.77 -3.37
N VAL A 49 -0.64 -9.49 -3.59
CA VAL A 49 0.59 -8.94 -4.18
C VAL A 49 0.54 -9.04 -5.71
N LYS A 50 0.78 -7.90 -6.38
CA LYS A 50 0.87 -7.85 -7.86
C LYS A 50 2.17 -8.51 -8.32
N PHE A 51 2.08 -9.57 -9.13
CA PHE A 51 3.21 -10.37 -9.63
C PHE A 51 4.40 -9.53 -10.15
N LYS A 52 4.11 -8.45 -10.89
CA LYS A 52 5.13 -7.56 -11.46
C LYS A 52 6.06 -6.96 -10.41
N HIS A 53 5.52 -6.49 -9.28
CA HIS A 53 6.30 -5.87 -8.21
C HIS A 53 7.09 -6.92 -7.44
N ALA A 54 6.49 -8.09 -7.15
CA ALA A 54 7.18 -9.22 -6.53
C ALA A 54 8.36 -9.73 -7.38
N LEU A 55 8.18 -9.79 -8.70
CA LEU A 55 9.24 -10.23 -9.62
C LEU A 55 10.44 -9.26 -9.61
N ILE A 56 10.19 -7.95 -9.70
CA ILE A 56 11.26 -6.94 -9.69
C ILE A 56 12.03 -7.01 -8.36
N SER A 57 11.31 -7.04 -7.24
CA SER A 57 11.92 -7.13 -5.91
C SER A 57 12.64 -8.47 -5.70
N GLY A 58 12.09 -9.57 -6.22
CA GLY A 58 12.70 -10.89 -6.17
C GLY A 58 14.02 -10.95 -6.94
N ILE A 59 14.11 -10.32 -8.11
CA ILE A 59 15.35 -10.20 -8.88
C ILE A 59 16.38 -9.36 -8.12
N LEU A 60 15.98 -8.21 -7.57
CA LEU A 60 16.89 -7.33 -6.82
C LEU A 60 17.40 -8.00 -5.54
N ALA A 61 16.50 -8.54 -4.71
CA ALA A 61 16.86 -9.22 -3.47
C ALA A 61 17.68 -10.49 -3.73
N GLY A 62 17.31 -11.29 -4.74
CA GLY A 62 18.04 -12.49 -5.13
C GLY A 62 19.44 -12.17 -5.66
N SER A 63 19.60 -11.08 -6.42
CA SER A 63 20.92 -10.63 -6.88
C SER A 63 21.78 -10.12 -5.72
N ALA A 64 21.20 -9.36 -4.79
CA ALA A 64 21.88 -8.90 -3.58
C ALA A 64 22.32 -10.09 -2.70
N TYR A 65 21.45 -11.09 -2.56
CA TYR A 65 21.76 -12.31 -1.82
C TYR A 65 22.91 -13.09 -2.44
N GLN A 66 22.93 -13.26 -3.76
CA GLN A 66 24.03 -13.95 -4.48
C GLN A 66 25.36 -13.19 -4.33
N ALA A 67 25.32 -11.86 -4.45
CA ALA A 67 26.50 -11.03 -4.23
C ALA A 67 27.04 -11.18 -2.80
N PHE A 68 26.14 -11.12 -1.82
CA PHE A 68 26.50 -11.32 -0.41
C PHE A 68 27.05 -12.72 -0.15
N GLN A 69 26.46 -13.77 -0.71
CA GLN A 69 26.92 -15.14 -0.57
C GLN A 69 28.34 -15.33 -1.14
N PHE A 70 28.62 -14.73 -2.28
CA PHE A 70 29.96 -14.74 -2.86
C PHE A 70 31.00 -14.07 -1.94
N LEU A 71 30.68 -12.90 -1.38
CA LEU A 71 31.53 -12.19 -0.41
C LEU A 71 31.74 -13.01 0.86
N TYR A 72 30.69 -13.63 1.37
CA TYR A 72 30.73 -14.45 2.58
C TYR A 72 31.65 -15.68 2.40
N ILE A 73 31.51 -16.43 1.30
CA ILE A 73 32.37 -17.58 1.00
C ILE A 73 33.83 -17.14 0.85
N SER A 74 34.08 -16.03 0.14
CA SER A 74 35.40 -15.47 -0.02
C SER A 74 36.06 -15.08 1.30
N SER A 75 35.28 -14.48 2.22
CA SER A 75 35.74 -14.11 3.57
C SER A 75 36.08 -15.33 4.43
N GLN A 76 35.27 -16.40 4.36
CA GLN A 76 35.54 -17.66 5.08
C GLN A 76 36.87 -18.29 4.62
N LEU A 77 37.12 -18.32 3.31
CA LEU A 77 38.36 -18.84 2.77
C LEU A 77 39.59 -18.04 3.23
N TRP A 78 39.43 -16.73 3.34
CA TRP A 78 40.47 -15.84 3.85
C TRP A 78 40.77 -16.06 5.34
N VAL A 79 39.72 -16.11 6.18
CA VAL A 79 39.84 -16.38 7.63
C VAL A 79 40.44 -17.74 7.90
N SER A 80 40.07 -18.79 7.16
CA SER A 80 40.59 -20.15 7.32
C SER A 80 42.10 -20.25 7.03
N LYS A 81 42.63 -19.43 6.15
CA LYS A 81 44.06 -19.41 5.84
C LYS A 81 44.94 -18.81 6.93
N TYR A 82 44.38 -17.86 7.71
CA TYR A 82 45.16 -17.09 8.70
C TYR A 82 45.09 -17.63 10.13
N ASN A 83 44.10 -18.48 10.48
CA ASN A 83 43.87 -18.89 11.86
C ASN A 83 43.57 -20.38 12.02
N ALA A 84 44.63 -21.19 12.10
CA ALA A 84 44.48 -22.58 12.50
C ALA A 84 43.97 -22.78 13.93
N ILE A 85 44.12 -21.80 14.83
CA ILE A 85 43.75 -21.87 16.25
C ILE A 85 42.36 -21.25 16.48
N TYR A 86 42.00 -20.17 15.80
CA TYR A 86 40.72 -19.46 15.99
C TYR A 86 39.63 -19.82 14.97
N GLY A 87 39.94 -20.63 13.95
CA GLY A 87 39.05 -20.93 12.84
C GLY A 87 37.73 -21.57 13.27
N SER A 88 37.75 -22.47 14.25
CA SER A 88 36.55 -23.10 14.78
C SER A 88 35.68 -22.13 15.63
N PHE A 89 36.29 -21.22 16.38
CA PHE A 89 35.60 -20.21 17.17
C PHE A 89 34.99 -19.11 16.28
N ALA A 90 35.61 -18.77 15.16
CA ALA A 90 35.12 -17.76 14.22
C ALA A 90 33.87 -18.26 13.41
N ALA A 91 33.70 -19.57 13.30
CA ALA A 91 32.61 -20.15 12.50
C ALA A 91 31.23 -19.75 13.03
N LEU A 92 31.01 -19.73 14.34
CA LEU A 92 29.72 -19.42 14.95
C LEU A 92 29.35 -17.92 14.76
N PRO A 93 30.18 -16.93 15.09
CA PRO A 93 29.90 -15.53 14.80
C PRO A 93 29.68 -15.26 13.30
N MET A 94 30.47 -15.88 12.42
CA MET A 94 30.32 -15.73 10.97
C MET A 94 28.98 -16.33 10.48
N PHE A 95 28.56 -17.45 11.02
CA PHE A 95 27.24 -18.04 10.72
C PHE A 95 26.10 -17.11 11.16
N LEU A 96 26.18 -16.54 12.36
CA LEU A 96 25.19 -15.59 12.85
C LEU A 96 25.13 -14.33 11.97
N LEU A 97 26.27 -13.82 11.56
CA LEU A 97 26.35 -12.68 10.65
C LEU A 97 25.74 -13.02 9.28
N TRP A 98 26.04 -14.20 8.73
CA TRP A 98 25.42 -14.66 7.50
C TRP A 98 23.90 -14.76 7.61
N LEU A 99 23.39 -15.33 8.71
CA LEU A 99 21.96 -15.44 8.98
C LEU A 99 21.31 -14.06 9.08
N GLN A 100 21.92 -13.14 9.84
CA GLN A 100 21.40 -11.79 10.04
C GLN A 100 21.29 -11.01 8.73
N ILE A 101 22.34 -11.02 7.91
CA ILE A 101 22.34 -10.29 6.64
C ILE A 101 21.36 -10.93 5.63
N SER A 102 21.28 -12.27 5.60
CA SER A 102 20.35 -13.00 4.74
C SER A 102 18.89 -12.61 5.05
N TRP A 103 18.52 -12.54 6.33
CA TRP A 103 17.19 -12.05 6.75
C TRP A 103 16.97 -10.60 6.41
N THR A 104 17.98 -9.74 6.59
CA THR A 104 17.90 -8.32 6.25
C THR A 104 17.62 -8.13 4.76
N ILE A 105 18.31 -8.86 3.88
CA ILE A 105 18.07 -8.81 2.43
C ILE A 105 16.65 -9.30 2.10
N CYS A 106 16.21 -10.39 2.73
CA CYS A 106 14.87 -10.95 2.53
C CYS A 106 13.78 -9.94 2.92
N LEU A 107 13.87 -9.35 4.11
CA LEU A 107 12.92 -8.36 4.60
C LEU A 107 12.94 -7.07 3.78
N PHE A 108 14.12 -6.61 3.38
CA PHE A 108 14.27 -5.44 2.51
C PHE A 108 13.57 -5.65 1.15
N GLY A 109 13.69 -6.84 0.57
CA GLY A 109 12.98 -7.16 -0.68
C GLY A 109 11.46 -7.23 -0.52
N ALA A 110 10.97 -7.69 0.64
CA ALA A 110 9.54 -7.66 0.96
C ALA A 110 9.03 -6.22 1.07
N GLU A 111 9.78 -5.35 1.78
CA GLU A 111 9.47 -3.92 1.89
C GLU A 111 9.50 -3.24 0.51
N LEU A 112 10.46 -3.59 -0.34
CA LEU A 112 10.56 -3.07 -1.70
C LEU A 112 9.35 -3.48 -2.57
N THR A 113 8.84 -4.69 -2.37
CA THR A 113 7.63 -5.18 -3.04
C THR A 113 6.41 -4.36 -2.62
N TYR A 114 6.26 -4.14 -1.31
CA TYR A 114 5.18 -3.34 -0.74
C TYR A 114 5.27 -1.88 -1.17
N ALA A 115 6.44 -1.26 -1.06
CA ALA A 115 6.66 0.11 -1.47
C ALA A 115 6.40 0.31 -2.98
N GLY A 116 6.89 -0.61 -3.82
CA GLY A 116 6.66 -0.56 -5.26
C GLY A 116 5.18 -0.68 -5.65
N GLN A 117 4.41 -1.48 -4.93
CA GLN A 117 2.97 -1.61 -5.15
C GLN A 117 2.20 -0.36 -4.69
N ASN A 118 2.63 0.27 -3.60
CA ASN A 118 1.93 1.37 -2.95
C ASN A 118 2.55 2.75 -3.20
N ILE A 119 3.48 2.88 -4.15
CA ILE A 119 4.22 4.13 -4.40
C ILE A 119 3.29 5.33 -4.67
N ARG A 120 2.16 5.10 -5.35
CA ARG A 120 1.15 6.14 -5.60
C ARG A 120 0.48 6.60 -4.31
N ASN A 121 0.20 5.69 -3.39
CA ASN A 121 -0.42 6.01 -2.11
C ASN A 121 0.54 6.78 -1.20
N PHE A 122 1.83 6.45 -1.21
CA PHE A 122 2.85 7.18 -0.43
C PHE A 122 3.07 8.61 -0.90
N SER A 123 2.99 8.90 -2.21
CA SER A 123 3.14 10.26 -2.73
C SER A 123 1.98 11.16 -2.29
N PHE A 124 0.76 10.62 -2.21
CA PHE A 124 -0.43 11.33 -1.77
C PHE A 124 -0.52 11.47 -0.24
N ASP A 125 0.07 10.55 0.54
CA ASP A 125 0.05 10.60 2.01
C ASP A 125 0.77 11.82 2.59
N ARG A 126 1.81 12.30 1.92
CA ARG A 126 2.57 13.48 2.34
C ARG A 126 1.75 14.76 2.22
N ASP A 127 0.91 14.86 1.20
CA ASP A 127 0.08 16.03 0.93
C ASP A 127 -1.16 16.11 1.82
N THR A 128 -1.58 14.97 2.42
CA THR A 128 -2.80 14.90 3.26
C THR A 128 -2.61 15.39 4.70
N GLN A 129 -1.37 15.52 5.18
CA GLN A 129 -1.10 15.94 6.57
C GLN A 129 -1.46 17.42 6.84
N ASN A 130 -1.46 18.29 5.82
CA ASN A 130 -1.69 19.72 5.92
C ASN A 130 -2.90 20.19 5.10
N ILE A 131 -3.92 19.36 4.96
CA ILE A 131 -5.14 19.75 4.23
C ILE A 131 -5.93 20.79 5.03
N SER A 132 -6.32 21.89 4.33
CA SER A 132 -7.20 22.90 4.92
C SER A 132 -8.56 22.31 5.28
N ARG A 133 -9.21 22.85 6.34
CA ARG A 133 -10.57 22.45 6.73
C ARG A 133 -11.54 22.54 5.54
N ARG A 134 -11.51 23.65 4.79
CA ARG A 134 -12.36 23.85 3.61
C ARG A 134 -12.19 22.75 2.54
N TYR A 135 -10.96 22.28 2.32
CA TYR A 135 -10.70 21.22 1.35
C TYR A 135 -11.18 19.85 1.88
N ARG A 136 -11.05 19.61 3.18
CA ARG A 136 -11.61 18.41 3.83
C ARG A 136 -13.13 18.37 3.72
N ASP A 137 -13.81 19.50 3.98
CA ASP A 137 -15.24 19.62 3.84
C ASP A 137 -15.68 19.35 2.39
N PHE A 138 -14.93 19.87 1.40
CA PHE A 138 -15.17 19.58 -0.01
C PHE A 138 -15.07 18.09 -0.33
N ILE A 139 -14.02 17.40 0.12
CA ILE A 139 -13.86 15.95 -0.12
C ILE A 139 -14.96 15.15 0.62
N SER A 140 -15.38 15.58 1.80
CA SER A 140 -16.50 14.95 2.53
C SER A 140 -17.82 15.07 1.77
N ILE A 141 -18.11 16.24 1.20
CA ILE A 141 -19.27 16.46 0.32
C ILE A 141 -19.18 15.57 -0.91
N LEU A 142 -18.00 15.51 -1.56
CA LEU A 142 -17.78 14.70 -2.74
C LEU A 142 -18.01 13.21 -2.46
N ILE A 143 -17.37 12.66 -1.43
CA ILE A 143 -17.52 11.23 -1.07
C ILE A 143 -19.00 10.92 -0.73
N MET A 144 -19.64 11.77 0.06
CA MET A 144 -21.03 11.53 0.44
C MET A 144 -22.00 11.63 -0.76
N SER A 145 -21.76 12.55 -1.69
CA SER A 145 -22.55 12.65 -2.93
C SER A 145 -22.38 11.42 -3.82
N LEU A 146 -21.18 10.87 -3.95
CA LEU A 146 -20.92 9.64 -4.70
C LEU A 146 -21.66 8.44 -4.11
N ILE A 147 -21.59 8.28 -2.78
CA ILE A 147 -22.30 7.21 -2.07
C ILE A 147 -23.83 7.36 -2.24
N ALA A 148 -24.36 8.59 -2.11
CA ALA A 148 -25.79 8.86 -2.26
C ALA A 148 -26.28 8.59 -3.68
N LYS A 149 -25.51 8.97 -4.72
CA LYS A 149 -25.87 8.71 -6.13
C LYS A 149 -25.91 7.22 -6.48
N ARG A 150 -24.89 6.46 -6.07
CA ARG A 150 -24.90 5.00 -6.29
C ARG A 150 -26.08 4.33 -5.60
N PHE A 151 -26.40 4.79 -4.40
CA PHE A 151 -27.57 4.28 -3.68
C PHE A 151 -28.89 4.61 -4.40
N GLU A 152 -29.06 5.84 -4.92
CA GLU A 152 -30.22 6.25 -5.69
C GLU A 152 -30.40 5.41 -6.97
N ASN A 153 -29.31 5.11 -7.65
CA ASN A 153 -29.28 4.33 -8.88
C ASN A 153 -29.39 2.81 -8.64
N ASN A 154 -29.47 2.34 -7.40
CA ASN A 154 -29.42 0.91 -7.05
C ASN A 154 -28.18 0.18 -7.57
N GLU A 155 -27.04 0.88 -7.65
CA GLU A 155 -25.77 0.30 -8.01
C GLU A 155 -25.08 -0.38 -6.81
N THR A 156 -24.05 -1.18 -7.06
CA THR A 156 -23.25 -1.81 -6.00
C THR A 156 -22.60 -0.73 -5.14
N PRO A 157 -22.68 -0.82 -3.79
CA PRO A 157 -22.08 0.17 -2.90
C PRO A 157 -20.57 0.32 -3.11
N TYR A 158 -20.06 1.53 -2.94
CA TYR A 158 -18.62 1.82 -3.03
C TYR A 158 -17.82 1.20 -1.90
N THR A 159 -16.68 0.59 -2.23
CA THR A 159 -15.59 0.33 -1.27
C THR A 159 -14.69 1.57 -1.15
N ALA A 160 -13.85 1.63 -0.10
CA ALA A 160 -12.89 2.73 0.07
C ALA A 160 -11.87 2.78 -1.07
N GLU A 161 -11.44 1.60 -1.54
CA GLU A 161 -10.50 1.43 -2.64
C GLU A 161 -11.07 1.95 -3.96
N GLU A 162 -12.33 1.62 -4.27
CA GLU A 162 -13.00 2.11 -5.48
C GLU A 162 -13.11 3.62 -5.50
N ILE A 163 -13.55 4.25 -4.40
CA ILE A 163 -13.60 5.73 -4.27
C ILE A 163 -12.22 6.33 -4.50
N SER A 164 -11.18 5.75 -3.89
CA SER A 164 -9.81 6.24 -3.99
C SER A 164 -9.26 6.13 -5.42
N GLU A 165 -9.45 4.99 -6.08
CA GLU A 165 -8.89 4.74 -7.41
C GLU A 165 -9.64 5.50 -8.51
N GLU A 166 -10.97 5.49 -8.48
CA GLU A 166 -11.82 6.12 -9.51
C GLU A 166 -11.71 7.64 -9.49
N HIS A 167 -11.72 8.23 -8.29
CA HIS A 167 -11.72 9.69 -8.11
C HIS A 167 -10.35 10.28 -7.75
N ARG A 168 -9.29 9.44 -7.72
CA ARG A 168 -7.90 9.85 -7.42
C ARG A 168 -7.76 10.56 -6.08
N ILE A 169 -8.57 10.17 -5.10
CA ILE A 169 -8.47 10.66 -3.73
C ILE A 169 -7.48 9.76 -2.97
N PRO A 170 -6.54 10.31 -2.17
CA PRO A 170 -5.64 9.48 -1.37
C PRO A 170 -6.42 8.51 -0.48
N ILE A 171 -6.10 7.22 -0.52
CA ILE A 171 -6.81 6.17 0.25
C ILE A 171 -6.87 6.48 1.75
N ARG A 172 -5.81 7.04 2.30
CA ARG A 172 -5.77 7.43 3.72
C ARG A 172 -6.78 8.52 4.04
N LEU A 173 -6.92 9.54 3.17
CA LEU A 173 -7.91 10.60 3.34
C LEU A 173 -9.31 10.04 3.17
N THR A 174 -9.53 9.18 2.17
CA THR A 174 -10.79 8.47 1.96
C THR A 174 -11.21 7.71 3.21
N ASN A 175 -10.31 6.88 3.77
CA ASN A 175 -10.59 6.11 4.99
C ASN A 175 -10.85 7.02 6.20
N GLN A 176 -10.12 8.12 6.36
CA GLN A 176 -10.36 9.07 7.45
C GLN A 176 -11.74 9.72 7.35
N ILE A 177 -12.16 10.11 6.15
CA ILE A 177 -13.46 10.73 5.93
C ILE A 177 -14.58 9.69 6.10
N LEU A 178 -14.44 8.49 5.54
CA LEU A 178 -15.42 7.42 5.71
C LEU A 178 -15.60 7.07 7.20
N TYR A 179 -14.51 6.97 7.95
CA TYR A 179 -14.56 6.77 9.40
C TYR A 179 -15.33 7.90 10.10
N GLN A 180 -15.04 9.18 9.76
CA GLN A 180 -15.77 10.32 10.34
C GLN A 180 -17.26 10.29 9.98
N LEU A 181 -17.59 10.00 8.71
CA LEU A 181 -18.98 9.89 8.24
C LEU A 181 -19.76 8.77 8.95
N GLN A 182 -19.08 7.67 9.28
CA GLN A 182 -19.65 6.56 10.05
C GLN A 182 -19.88 6.94 11.51
N GLU A 183 -18.90 7.58 12.16
CA GLU A 183 -19.03 8.07 13.54
C GLU A 183 -20.20 9.06 13.72
N ILE A 184 -20.40 9.96 12.74
CA ILE A 184 -21.55 10.89 12.75
C ILE A 184 -22.83 10.24 12.20
N ARG A 185 -22.84 8.93 11.94
CA ARG A 185 -23.98 8.11 11.52
C ARG A 185 -24.65 8.60 10.22
N LEU A 186 -23.87 9.06 9.26
CA LEU A 186 -24.35 9.38 7.92
C LEU A 186 -24.22 8.20 6.96
N ILE A 187 -23.29 7.30 7.21
CA ILE A 187 -23.08 6.06 6.45
C ILE A 187 -22.97 4.86 7.39
N HIS A 188 -23.18 3.68 6.85
CA HIS A 188 -22.91 2.40 7.51
C HIS A 188 -22.20 1.44 6.57
N GLU A 189 -21.50 0.49 7.15
CA GLU A 189 -20.80 -0.57 6.43
C GLU A 189 -21.79 -1.66 6.00
N VAL A 190 -21.58 -2.16 4.78
CA VAL A 190 -22.30 -3.31 4.22
C VAL A 190 -21.30 -4.25 3.59
N VAL A 191 -21.54 -5.55 3.70
CA VAL A 191 -20.72 -6.57 3.03
C VAL A 191 -21.30 -6.81 1.65
N THR A 192 -20.53 -6.51 0.61
CA THR A 192 -21.02 -6.57 -0.79
C THR A 192 -21.06 -7.97 -1.34
N ASP A 193 -20.13 -8.86 -0.94
CA ASP A 193 -20.10 -10.25 -1.39
C ASP A 193 -19.60 -11.17 -0.28
N GLN A 194 -20.30 -12.29 -0.06
CA GLN A 194 -19.93 -13.29 0.97
C GLN A 194 -18.55 -13.95 0.72
N LYS A 195 -17.97 -13.79 -0.48
CA LYS A 195 -16.70 -14.40 -0.87
C LYS A 195 -15.49 -13.48 -0.72
N SER A 196 -15.65 -12.15 -0.75
CA SER A 196 -14.54 -11.20 -0.75
C SER A 196 -14.34 -10.48 0.59
N GLU A 197 -15.30 -10.53 1.51
CA GLU A 197 -15.30 -9.76 2.77
C GLU A 197 -15.01 -8.25 2.58
N ASP A 198 -15.20 -7.74 1.35
CA ASP A 198 -14.94 -6.33 1.03
C ASP A 198 -16.03 -5.46 1.69
N ILE A 199 -15.59 -4.51 2.52
CA ILE A 199 -16.47 -3.56 3.22
C ILE A 199 -16.80 -2.43 2.24
N ALA A 200 -18.10 -2.21 2.02
CA ALA A 200 -18.65 -1.11 1.23
C ALA A 200 -19.53 -0.20 2.09
N TYR A 201 -19.88 0.95 1.59
CA TYR A 201 -20.56 2.00 2.36
C TYR A 201 -21.87 2.40 1.72
N GLN A 202 -22.91 2.53 2.55
CA GLN A 202 -24.24 3.02 2.16
C GLN A 202 -24.72 4.15 3.09
N PRO A 203 -25.64 5.03 2.62
CA PRO A 203 -26.24 6.04 3.49
C PRO A 203 -27.01 5.40 4.64
N SER A 204 -26.89 5.95 5.86
CA SER A 204 -27.63 5.52 7.05
C SER A 204 -28.96 6.25 7.22
N ILE A 205 -29.20 7.30 6.44
CA ILE A 205 -30.40 8.14 6.50
C ILE A 205 -30.98 8.27 5.09
N ASP A 206 -32.23 8.72 5.02
CA ASP A 206 -32.93 8.97 3.75
C ASP A 206 -32.17 10.00 2.91
N ILE A 207 -31.81 9.60 1.68
CA ILE A 207 -31.06 10.44 0.71
C ILE A 207 -31.82 11.72 0.36
N ASN A 208 -33.15 11.77 0.53
CA ASN A 208 -33.95 12.98 0.32
C ASN A 208 -33.85 13.97 1.48
N GLN A 209 -33.36 13.56 2.63
CA GLN A 209 -33.07 14.43 3.78
C GLN A 209 -31.61 14.80 3.87
N LEU A 210 -30.74 14.07 3.10
CA LEU A 210 -29.32 14.22 3.12
C LEU A 210 -28.88 15.43 2.28
N ASN A 211 -28.76 16.58 2.94
CA ASN A 211 -28.30 17.82 2.32
C ASN A 211 -26.93 18.26 2.83
N VAL A 212 -26.32 19.24 2.14
CA VAL A 212 -24.99 19.76 2.48
C VAL A 212 -24.93 20.36 3.89
N ALA A 213 -26.03 21.01 4.34
CA ALA A 213 -26.08 21.60 5.68
C ALA A 213 -25.97 20.53 6.76
N LEU A 214 -26.77 19.46 6.65
CA LEU A 214 -26.80 18.36 7.62
C LEU A 214 -25.40 17.69 7.72
N LEU A 215 -24.74 17.49 6.58
CA LEU A 215 -23.39 16.91 6.56
C LEU A 215 -22.41 17.80 7.31
N LEU A 216 -22.36 19.10 6.97
CA LEU A 216 -21.40 20.03 7.55
C LEU A 216 -21.68 20.34 9.02
N ASP A 217 -22.94 20.41 9.41
CA ASP A 217 -23.34 20.59 10.80
C ASP A 217 -22.89 19.43 11.68
N ARG A 218 -23.10 18.19 11.24
CA ARG A 218 -22.63 17.01 11.95
C ARG A 218 -21.09 16.88 11.97
N LEU A 219 -20.40 17.32 10.92
CA LEU A 219 -18.93 17.37 10.91
C LEU A 219 -18.37 18.47 11.81
N ASP A 220 -19.04 19.61 11.90
CA ASP A 220 -18.64 20.73 12.76
C ASP A 220 -18.86 20.43 14.25
N THR A 221 -19.88 19.66 14.58
CA THR A 221 -20.20 19.23 15.95
C THR A 221 -19.48 17.94 16.35
N TYR A 222 -18.72 17.32 15.41
CA TYR A 222 -17.96 16.10 15.70
C TYR A 222 -16.74 16.38 16.56
N GLY A 223 -16.74 15.80 17.75
CA GLY A 223 -15.65 15.94 18.72
C GLY A 223 -16.17 16.41 20.09
N SER A 224 -15.25 16.71 21.00
CA SER A 224 -15.60 17.22 22.32
C SER A 224 -15.55 18.75 22.33
N GLU A 225 -16.62 19.34 22.80
CA GLU A 225 -16.71 20.79 23.11
C GLU A 225 -16.56 21.07 24.60
N ASP A 226 -16.29 20.03 25.40
CA ASP A 226 -16.21 20.11 26.86
C ASP A 226 -14.76 20.41 27.29
N PHE A 227 -14.34 21.66 27.07
CA PHE A 227 -13.08 22.19 27.53
C PHE A 227 -13.29 23.16 28.72
N LYS A 228 -12.20 23.45 29.47
CA LYS A 228 -12.21 24.37 30.61
C LYS A 228 -12.47 25.83 30.26
N VAL A 229 -12.67 26.15 28.97
CA VAL A 229 -13.00 27.53 28.53
C VAL A 229 -14.49 27.77 28.78
N ASP A 230 -14.79 28.79 29.56
CA ASP A 230 -16.15 29.17 29.86
C ASP A 230 -16.80 29.91 28.68
N LYS A 231 -17.45 29.11 27.81
CA LYS A 231 -18.15 29.60 26.61
C LYS A 231 -19.54 30.15 26.91
N ASP A 232 -20.08 29.87 28.08
CA ASP A 232 -21.44 30.22 28.44
C ASP A 232 -21.53 31.55 29.22
N GLU A 233 -20.49 31.92 30.00
CA GLU A 233 -20.42 33.15 30.74
C GLU A 233 -19.38 34.13 30.19
N GLU A 234 -18.07 33.81 30.32
CA GLU A 234 -16.98 34.76 30.03
C GLU A 234 -16.84 35.04 28.52
N PHE A 235 -17.06 34.05 27.65
CA PHE A 235 -16.87 34.16 26.19
C PHE A 235 -18.17 33.94 25.40
N SER A 236 -19.32 34.18 26.01
CA SER A 236 -20.63 33.93 25.44
C SER A 236 -20.91 34.77 24.17
N GLU A 237 -20.39 35.99 24.10
CA GLU A 237 -20.55 36.87 22.93
C GLU A 237 -19.85 36.31 21.69
N GLN A 238 -18.56 35.88 21.86
CA GLN A 238 -17.78 35.29 20.77
C GLN A 238 -18.39 33.97 20.28
N TRP A 239 -18.86 33.14 21.22
CA TRP A 239 -19.54 31.90 20.92
C TRP A 239 -20.84 32.13 20.13
N LYS A 240 -21.66 33.08 20.54
CA LYS A 240 -22.89 33.44 19.86
C LYS A 240 -22.65 33.94 18.43
N VAL A 241 -21.66 34.81 18.23
CA VAL A 241 -21.32 35.30 16.89
C VAL A 241 -20.91 34.15 15.97
N LEU A 242 -20.17 33.16 16.48
CA LEU A 242 -19.81 31.98 15.72
C LEU A 242 -21.05 31.18 15.31
N LEU A 243 -21.94 30.89 16.26
CA LEU A 243 -23.18 30.13 16.00
C LEU A 243 -24.11 30.83 15.01
N ASP A 244 -24.31 32.14 15.16
CA ASP A 244 -25.14 32.92 14.25
C ASP A 244 -24.59 32.90 12.81
N SER A 245 -23.28 33.00 12.66
CA SER A 245 -22.58 32.92 11.37
C SER A 245 -22.75 31.53 10.73
N ARG A 246 -22.69 30.47 11.52
CA ARG A 246 -22.91 29.09 11.09
C ARG A 246 -24.36 28.83 10.67
N GLU A 247 -25.30 29.31 11.42
CA GLU A 247 -26.75 29.16 11.11
C GLU A 247 -27.10 29.80 9.76
N GLU A 248 -26.56 30.99 9.48
CA GLU A 248 -26.77 31.66 8.19
C GLU A 248 -26.17 30.86 7.02
N TYR A 249 -24.97 30.27 7.24
CA TYR A 249 -24.35 29.41 6.27
C TYR A 249 -25.17 28.14 5.99
N TYR A 250 -25.66 27.47 7.03
CA TYR A 250 -26.47 26.26 6.91
C TYR A 250 -27.83 26.50 6.23
N LYS A 251 -28.47 27.65 6.46
CA LYS A 251 -29.70 28.03 5.76
C LYS A 251 -29.53 28.05 4.23
N LYS A 252 -28.38 28.46 3.73
CA LYS A 252 -28.09 28.40 2.30
C LYS A 252 -27.78 26.99 1.82
N ALA A 253 -26.99 26.24 2.58
CA ALA A 253 -26.55 24.89 2.28
C ALA A 253 -27.65 23.83 2.34
N SER A 254 -28.71 24.06 3.13
CA SER A 254 -29.84 23.13 3.29
C SER A 254 -30.67 22.90 2.03
N LYS A 255 -30.59 23.83 1.08
CA LYS A 255 -31.30 23.76 -0.21
C LYS A 255 -30.69 22.78 -1.21
N VAL A 256 -29.48 22.30 -0.95
CA VAL A 256 -28.71 21.47 -1.87
C VAL A 256 -28.67 20.04 -1.33
N LEU A 257 -29.32 19.11 -2.02
CA LEU A 257 -29.26 17.69 -1.70
C LEU A 257 -27.95 17.12 -2.23
N LEU A 258 -27.36 16.19 -1.47
CA LEU A 258 -26.07 15.58 -1.86
C LEU A 258 -26.18 14.65 -3.07
N LYS A 259 -27.36 14.06 -3.27
CA LYS A 259 -27.64 13.22 -4.44
C LYS A 259 -27.70 13.99 -5.75
N ASP A 260 -28.00 15.29 -5.71
CA ASP A 260 -28.15 16.15 -6.89
C ASP A 260 -26.83 16.78 -7.35
N LEU A 261 -25.75 16.64 -6.56
CA LEU A 261 -24.39 17.11 -6.85
C LEU A 261 -23.63 16.10 -7.69
#